data_5e2caa07d79cb5a57d31eddefc03680f
#
_entry.id   5e2caa07d79cb5a57d31eddefc03680f
#
_cell.length_a   1.000
_cell.length_b   1.000
_cell.length_c   1.000
_cell.angle_alpha   90.00
_cell.angle_beta   90.00
_cell.angle_gamma   90.00
#
_symmetry.space_group_name_H-M   'P 1'
#
loop_
_entity.id
_entity.type
_entity.pdbx_description
1 polymer ?
#
loop_
_entity_poly.entity_id
_entity_poly.type
_entity_poly.pdbx_seq_one_letter_code
_entity_poly.pdbx_strand_id
1 'polypeptide(L)'
;MAEYEKQGIHPYNVPVCGISRVGAAGYINAIPEIMKQMKEQGIEARYLVCGYGSMGTFGGLLAGAKYFKAPFEVIGIPVSPAYRSPEQVAEFIDKLSAEYELGIHVTPEEVRIETGTPEEPYYGIAYNVPDPVTQQ
;
A
#
# COMPACT_ATOMS: atom_id res chain seq x y z
N MET A 1 7.43 -1.88 -26.23
CA MET A 1 6.38 -0.89 -26.59
C MET A 1 6.45 -0.64 -28.10
N ALA A 2 7.44 0.07 -28.61
CA ALA A 2 7.53 0.45 -30.04
C ALA A 2 7.45 -0.69 -31.08
N GLU A 3 7.83 -1.91 -30.71
CA GLU A 3 7.73 -3.07 -31.60
C GLU A 3 6.28 -3.58 -31.74
N TYR A 4 5.50 -3.54 -30.68
CA TYR A 4 4.07 -3.88 -30.71
C TYR A 4 3.26 -2.82 -31.46
N GLU A 5 3.60 -1.53 -31.28
CA GLU A 5 2.94 -0.42 -31.97
C GLU A 5 3.11 -0.53 -33.49
N LYS A 6 4.30 -0.97 -33.98
CA LYS A 6 4.54 -1.26 -35.39
C LYS A 6 3.66 -2.38 -35.96
N GLN A 7 3.17 -3.26 -35.09
CA GLN A 7 2.26 -4.37 -35.45
C GLN A 7 0.78 -3.98 -35.29
N GLY A 8 0.48 -2.69 -35.03
CA GLY A 8 -0.90 -2.21 -34.82
C GLY A 8 -1.49 -2.60 -33.45
N ILE A 9 -0.66 -3.08 -32.52
CA ILE A 9 -1.06 -3.40 -31.15
C ILE A 9 -0.86 -2.14 -30.29
N HIS A 10 -1.84 -1.79 -29.47
CA HIS A 10 -1.77 -0.69 -28.53
C HIS A 10 -1.38 -1.22 -27.13
N PRO A 11 -0.08 -1.34 -26.81
CA PRO A 11 0.36 -1.88 -25.55
C PRO A 11 0.15 -0.87 -24.42
N TYR A 12 -0.37 -1.34 -23.26
CA TYR A 12 -0.44 -0.57 -22.04
C TYR A 12 0.70 -0.99 -21.10
N ASN A 13 1.52 -0.03 -20.70
CA ASN A 13 2.61 -0.28 -19.75
C ASN A 13 2.10 -0.22 -18.31
N VAL A 14 2.01 -1.37 -17.66
CA VAL A 14 1.78 -1.43 -16.21
C VAL A 14 3.12 -1.31 -15.51
N PRO A 15 3.36 -0.29 -14.67
CA PRO A 15 4.59 -0.16 -13.90
C PRO A 15 4.85 -1.39 -13.02
N VAL A 16 6.13 -1.66 -12.73
CA VAL A 16 6.51 -2.74 -11.80
C VAL A 16 5.73 -2.58 -10.49
N CYS A 17 5.19 -3.68 -9.97
CA CYS A 17 4.30 -3.69 -8.79
C CYS A 17 3.00 -2.88 -8.94
N GLY A 18 2.63 -2.45 -10.15
CA GLY A 18 1.46 -1.57 -10.34
C GLY A 18 1.56 -0.23 -9.63
N ILE A 19 2.80 0.20 -9.27
CA ILE A 19 3.03 1.45 -8.53
C ILE A 19 2.65 2.65 -9.40
N SER A 20 1.41 3.06 -9.25
CA SER A 20 0.85 4.25 -9.91
C SER A 20 -0.29 4.77 -9.06
N ARG A 21 -0.69 6.02 -9.32
CA ARG A 21 -1.87 6.57 -8.64
C ARG A 21 -3.13 5.80 -9.03
N VAL A 22 -3.24 5.36 -10.27
CA VAL A 22 -4.34 4.49 -10.74
C VAL A 22 -4.36 3.16 -9.97
N GLY A 23 -3.21 2.49 -9.80
CA GLY A 23 -3.12 1.27 -9.01
C GLY A 23 -3.50 1.47 -7.54
N ALA A 24 -3.08 2.60 -6.94
CA ALA A 24 -3.41 2.94 -5.56
C ALA A 24 -4.90 3.26 -5.37
N ALA A 25 -5.57 3.83 -6.38
CA ALA A 25 -7.01 4.14 -6.33
C ALA A 25 -7.86 2.88 -6.06
N GLY A 26 -7.46 1.72 -6.57
CA GLY A 26 -8.10 0.45 -6.26
C GLY A 26 -8.09 0.11 -4.76
N TYR A 27 -7.01 0.44 -4.06
CA TYR A 27 -6.89 0.20 -2.62
C TYR A 27 -7.65 1.24 -1.77
N ILE A 28 -7.87 2.45 -2.27
CA ILE A 28 -8.81 3.39 -1.65
C ILE A 28 -10.19 2.75 -1.56
N ASN A 29 -10.66 2.16 -2.66
CA ASN A 29 -11.97 1.51 -2.75
C ASN A 29 -12.06 0.19 -1.96
N ALA A 30 -10.96 -0.41 -1.57
CA ALA A 30 -10.97 -1.59 -0.69
C ALA A 30 -11.46 -1.24 0.72
N ILE A 31 -11.27 -0.01 1.19
CA ILE A 31 -11.63 0.39 2.56
C ILE A 31 -13.15 0.29 2.84
N PRO A 32 -14.06 0.86 2.02
CA PRO A 32 -15.49 0.70 2.26
C PRO A 32 -15.94 -0.78 2.18
N GLU A 33 -15.30 -1.59 1.35
CA GLU A 33 -15.57 -3.02 1.29
C GLU A 33 -15.16 -3.72 2.61
N ILE A 34 -13.95 -3.45 3.10
CA ILE A 34 -13.46 -3.97 4.39
C ILE A 34 -14.42 -3.56 5.52
N MET A 35 -14.78 -2.27 5.60
CA MET A 35 -15.71 -1.77 6.64
C MET A 35 -17.08 -2.45 6.58
N LYS A 36 -17.59 -2.69 5.37
CA LYS A 36 -18.84 -3.42 5.16
C LYS A 36 -18.74 -4.86 5.66
N GLN A 37 -17.69 -5.57 5.25
CA GLN A 37 -17.47 -6.97 5.64
C GLN A 37 -17.24 -7.11 7.17
N MET A 38 -16.50 -6.19 7.78
CA MET A 38 -16.34 -6.13 9.23
C MET A 38 -17.70 -6.03 9.95
N LYS A 39 -18.56 -5.12 9.47
CA LYS A 39 -19.91 -4.94 10.04
C LYS A 39 -20.77 -6.19 9.88
N GLU A 40 -20.74 -6.82 8.70
CA GLU A 40 -21.52 -8.04 8.40
C GLU A 40 -21.07 -9.23 9.25
N GLN A 41 -19.79 -9.30 9.59
CA GLN A 41 -19.19 -10.39 10.36
C GLN A 41 -19.09 -10.08 11.86
N GLY A 42 -19.49 -8.88 12.31
CA GLY A 42 -19.38 -8.48 13.71
C GLY A 42 -17.91 -8.31 14.17
N ILE A 43 -17.00 -7.98 13.25
CA ILE A 43 -15.57 -7.80 13.55
C ILE A 43 -15.32 -6.34 13.92
N GLU A 44 -14.63 -6.13 15.05
CA GLU A 44 -14.04 -4.86 15.43
C GLU A 44 -12.52 -4.95 15.30
N ALA A 45 -11.95 -4.22 14.35
CA ALA A 45 -10.51 -4.14 14.17
C ALA A 45 -10.00 -2.76 14.59
N ARG A 46 -8.91 -2.74 15.36
CA ARG A 46 -8.20 -1.51 15.71
C ARG A 46 -7.11 -1.16 14.67
N TYR A 47 -6.57 -2.17 14.03
CA TYR A 47 -5.48 -2.03 13.07
C TYR A 47 -5.75 -2.82 11.80
N LEU A 48 -5.38 -2.24 10.66
CA LEU A 48 -5.22 -2.92 9.39
C LEU A 48 -3.73 -2.96 9.07
N VAL A 49 -3.15 -4.16 9.11
CA VAL A 49 -1.72 -4.37 8.89
C VAL A 49 -1.51 -4.89 7.48
N CYS A 50 -0.57 -4.31 6.73
CA CYS A 50 -0.24 -4.77 5.39
C CYS A 50 1.27 -4.78 5.12
N GLY A 51 1.71 -5.66 4.22
CA GLY A 51 3.07 -5.61 3.68
C GLY A 51 3.33 -4.31 2.94
N TYR A 52 4.46 -3.68 3.21
CA TYR A 52 4.85 -2.42 2.62
C TYR A 52 6.15 -2.54 1.83
N GLY A 53 6.04 -2.60 0.53
CA GLY A 53 7.17 -2.57 -0.41
C GLY A 53 7.12 -1.32 -1.27
N SER A 54 6.27 -1.34 -2.30
CA SER A 54 5.94 -0.14 -3.08
C SER A 54 4.80 0.63 -2.40
N MET A 55 4.71 1.93 -2.61
CA MET A 55 3.68 2.76 -1.95
C MET A 55 2.24 2.46 -2.37
N GLY A 56 2.02 1.72 -3.46
CA GLY A 56 0.69 1.56 -4.07
C GLY A 56 -0.37 1.00 -3.12
N THR A 57 -0.11 -0.16 -2.51
CA THR A 57 -1.05 -0.80 -1.58
C THR A 57 -1.18 0.00 -0.29
N PHE A 58 -0.06 0.22 0.41
CA PHE A 58 -0.07 0.89 1.70
C PHE A 58 -0.61 2.32 1.61
N GLY A 59 -0.10 3.12 0.64
CA GLY A 59 -0.56 4.50 0.44
C GLY A 59 -2.03 4.58 0.03
N GLY A 60 -2.52 3.65 -0.81
CA GLY A 60 -3.93 3.58 -1.19
C GLY A 60 -4.84 3.21 -0.02
N LEU A 61 -4.44 2.23 0.81
CA LEU A 61 -5.19 1.88 2.03
C LEU A 61 -5.21 3.02 3.04
N LEU A 62 -4.07 3.69 3.27
CA LEU A 62 -3.98 4.83 4.20
C LEU A 62 -4.83 6.03 3.70
N ALA A 63 -4.74 6.37 2.41
CA ALA A 63 -5.57 7.39 1.80
C ALA A 63 -7.07 7.07 1.92
N GLY A 64 -7.44 5.82 1.63
CA GLY A 64 -8.82 5.35 1.77
C GLY A 64 -9.31 5.39 3.22
N ALA A 65 -8.50 4.95 4.18
CA ALA A 65 -8.84 5.00 5.59
C ALA A 65 -9.09 6.43 6.07
N LYS A 66 -8.25 7.38 5.64
CA LYS A 66 -8.44 8.81 5.93
C LYS A 66 -9.71 9.37 5.28
N TYR A 67 -9.93 9.07 4.00
CA TYR A 67 -11.07 9.56 3.22
C TYR A 67 -12.41 9.04 3.76
N PHE A 68 -12.52 7.74 4.01
CA PHE A 68 -13.74 7.11 4.53
C PHE A 68 -13.87 7.16 6.04
N LYS A 69 -12.91 7.78 6.75
CA LYS A 69 -12.89 7.86 8.22
C LYS A 69 -13.02 6.46 8.86
N ALA A 70 -12.19 5.54 8.39
CA ALA A 70 -12.18 4.16 8.87
C ALA A 70 -11.97 4.09 10.40
N PRO A 71 -12.60 3.13 11.10
CA PRO A 71 -12.48 2.99 12.55
C PRO A 71 -11.16 2.34 12.99
N PHE A 72 -10.24 2.09 12.06
CA PHE A 72 -8.96 1.42 12.30
C PHE A 72 -7.81 2.26 11.73
N GLU A 73 -6.64 2.04 12.28
CA GLU A 73 -5.37 2.61 11.83
C GLU A 73 -4.68 1.67 10.83
N VAL A 74 -4.06 2.21 9.78
CA VAL A 74 -3.33 1.41 8.78
C VAL A 74 -1.85 1.40 9.15
N ILE A 75 -1.27 0.20 9.25
CA ILE A 75 0.14 -0.02 9.60
C ILE A 75 0.85 -0.72 8.45
N GLY A 76 1.94 -0.13 7.96
CA GLY A 76 2.82 -0.72 6.97
C GLY A 76 3.97 -1.50 7.60
N ILE A 77 4.14 -2.77 7.23
CA ILE A 77 5.31 -3.56 7.61
C ILE A 77 6.26 -3.64 6.42
N PRO A 78 7.46 -3.03 6.47
CA PRO A 78 8.40 -3.08 5.37
C PRO A 78 8.80 -4.50 5.00
N VAL A 79 8.76 -4.82 3.71
CA VAL A 79 9.20 -6.11 3.16
C VAL A 79 10.61 -6.04 2.57
N SER A 80 11.25 -4.88 2.65
CA SER A 80 12.59 -4.61 2.13
C SER A 80 13.16 -3.37 2.82
N PRO A 81 14.48 -3.28 3.03
CA PRO A 81 15.12 -2.08 3.59
C PRO A 81 15.02 -0.86 2.65
N ALA A 82 14.65 -1.06 1.40
CA ALA A 82 14.47 0.02 0.40
C ALA A 82 13.04 0.59 0.39
N TYR A 83 12.29 0.49 1.48
CA TYR A 83 10.96 1.10 1.59
C TYR A 83 11.05 2.64 1.59
N ARG A 84 9.94 3.28 1.28
CA ARG A 84 9.84 4.74 1.24
C ARG A 84 9.62 5.33 2.61
N SER A 85 10.18 6.53 2.84
CA SER A 85 10.00 7.22 4.12
C SER A 85 8.55 7.71 4.33
N PRO A 86 8.16 8.05 5.58
CA PRO A 86 6.85 8.64 5.86
C PRO A 86 6.56 9.89 5.02
N GLU A 87 7.56 10.76 4.79
CA GLU A 87 7.42 11.98 3.99
C GLU A 87 7.09 11.64 2.53
N GLN A 88 7.74 10.62 1.96
CA GLN A 88 7.50 10.17 0.61
C GLN A 88 6.10 9.54 0.44
N VAL A 89 5.61 8.86 1.47
CA VAL A 89 4.24 8.31 1.49
C VAL A 89 3.23 9.44 1.58
N ALA A 90 3.43 10.41 2.46
CA ALA A 90 2.56 11.58 2.61
C ALA A 90 2.49 12.37 1.29
N GLU A 91 3.63 12.68 0.67
CA GLU A 91 3.67 13.34 -0.64
C GLU A 91 2.94 12.55 -1.75
N PHE A 92 3.08 11.23 -1.75
CA PHE A 92 2.35 10.37 -2.69
C PHE A 92 0.84 10.45 -2.50
N ILE A 93 0.38 10.44 -1.25
CA ILE A 93 -1.05 10.55 -0.90
C ILE A 93 -1.59 11.93 -1.27
N ASP A 94 -0.84 13.00 -1.06
CA ASP A 94 -1.25 14.36 -1.46
C ASP A 94 -1.45 14.47 -2.98
N LYS A 95 -0.52 13.88 -3.76
CA LYS A 95 -0.66 13.80 -5.23
C LYS A 95 -1.87 12.96 -5.65
N LEU A 96 -2.13 11.86 -4.95
CA LEU A 96 -3.29 11.01 -5.16
C LEU A 96 -4.58 11.76 -4.83
N SER A 97 -4.60 12.48 -3.69
CA SER A 97 -5.72 13.30 -3.26
C SER A 97 -6.05 14.42 -4.26
N ALA A 98 -5.02 15.08 -4.81
CA ALA A 98 -5.21 16.11 -5.81
C ALA A 98 -5.76 15.55 -7.14
N GLU A 99 -5.26 14.38 -7.59
CA GLU A 99 -5.69 13.76 -8.86
C GLU A 99 -7.13 13.26 -8.82
N TYR A 100 -7.57 12.73 -7.68
CA TYR A 100 -8.92 12.17 -7.51
C TYR A 100 -9.86 13.08 -6.71
N GLU A 101 -9.46 14.32 -6.46
CA GLU A 101 -10.27 15.33 -5.74
C GLU A 101 -10.80 14.84 -4.38
N LEU A 102 -9.97 14.07 -3.64
CA LEU A 102 -10.38 13.45 -2.38
C LEU A 102 -10.49 14.47 -1.25
N GLY A 103 -9.80 15.60 -1.33
CA GLY A 103 -9.82 16.65 -0.31
C GLY A 103 -9.19 16.19 1.02
N ILE A 104 -8.31 15.21 1.00
CA ILE A 104 -7.56 14.75 2.18
C ILE A 104 -6.10 15.21 2.12
N HIS A 105 -5.50 15.35 3.29
CA HIS A 105 -4.08 15.59 3.50
C HIS A 105 -3.60 14.64 4.59
N VAL A 106 -2.42 14.03 4.40
CA VAL A 106 -1.79 13.14 5.37
C VAL A 106 -0.43 13.71 5.73
N THR A 107 -0.16 13.88 7.01
CA THR A 107 1.18 14.31 7.47
C THR A 107 2.11 13.10 7.66
N PRO A 108 3.44 13.29 7.62
CA PRO A 108 4.39 12.20 7.87
C PRO A 108 4.17 11.48 9.21
N GLU A 109 3.71 12.20 10.25
CA GLU A 109 3.45 11.67 11.58
C GLU A 109 2.23 10.73 11.61
N GLU A 110 1.32 10.86 10.63
CA GLU A 110 0.17 9.97 10.46
C GLU A 110 0.54 8.69 9.70
N VAL A 111 1.73 8.62 9.11
CA VAL A 111 2.21 7.46 8.35
C VAL A 111 2.89 6.48 9.30
N ARG A 112 2.15 5.48 9.74
CA ARG A 112 2.68 4.48 10.67
C ARG A 112 3.35 3.33 9.94
N ILE A 113 4.67 3.21 10.14
CA ILE A 113 5.50 2.14 9.60
C ILE A 113 6.18 1.45 10.80
N GLU A 114 6.00 0.13 10.90
CA GLU A 114 6.61 -0.69 11.94
C GLU A 114 7.79 -1.46 11.34
N THR A 115 8.99 -1.12 11.76
CA THR A 115 10.25 -1.68 11.21
C THR A 115 10.92 -2.70 12.12
N GLY A 116 10.33 -2.98 13.28
CA GLY A 116 11.00 -3.76 14.32
C GLY A 116 12.05 -2.93 15.07
N THR A 117 13.03 -3.61 15.67
CA THR A 117 14.16 -2.96 16.31
C THR A 117 15.35 -2.85 15.36
N PRO A 118 16.37 -2.01 15.65
CA PRO A 118 17.60 -1.97 14.85
C PRO A 118 18.31 -3.33 14.77
N GLU A 119 18.17 -4.17 15.82
CA GLU A 119 18.77 -5.50 15.90
C GLU A 119 17.94 -6.56 15.17
N GLU A 120 16.60 -6.40 15.15
CA GLU A 120 15.65 -7.32 14.53
C GLU A 120 14.65 -6.57 13.67
N PRO A 121 15.06 -6.05 12.51
CA PRO A 121 14.19 -5.31 11.62
C PRO A 121 13.19 -6.24 10.90
N TYR A 122 11.94 -5.77 10.74
CA TYR A 122 10.92 -6.49 9.97
C TYR A 122 11.03 -6.15 8.48
N TYR A 123 11.76 -6.93 7.71
CA TYR A 123 11.87 -6.72 6.26
C TYR A 123 11.19 -7.82 5.43
N GLY A 124 10.28 -8.56 6.04
CA GLY A 124 9.62 -9.68 5.36
C GLY A 124 10.55 -10.88 5.09
N ILE A 125 9.99 -12.03 5.15
CA ILE A 125 10.69 -13.33 5.07
C ILE A 125 11.14 -13.64 3.64
N ALA A 126 10.70 -12.89 2.63
CA ALA A 126 10.78 -13.30 1.23
C ALA A 126 12.18 -13.40 0.62
N TYR A 127 13.22 -12.88 1.28
CA TYR A 127 14.54 -12.82 0.62
C TYR A 127 15.69 -13.52 1.33
N ASN A 128 15.59 -13.92 2.59
CA ASN A 128 16.73 -14.45 3.34
C ASN A 128 16.45 -15.59 4.33
N VAL A 129 15.24 -16.08 4.45
CA VAL A 129 14.98 -17.28 5.24
C VAL A 129 14.90 -18.46 4.29
N PRO A 130 15.77 -19.47 4.45
CA PRO A 130 15.62 -20.73 3.74
C PRO A 130 14.21 -21.27 4.02
N ASP A 131 13.43 -21.48 2.98
CA ASP A 131 12.11 -22.08 3.10
C ASP A 131 12.29 -23.49 3.70
N PRO A 132 11.78 -23.77 4.91
CA PRO A 132 11.92 -25.08 5.52
C PRO A 132 11.24 -26.19 4.72
N VAL A 133 10.38 -25.86 3.76
CA VAL A 133 9.68 -26.82 2.89
C VAL A 133 10.52 -27.18 1.66
N THR A 134 11.40 -26.30 1.19
CA THR A 134 12.25 -26.56 0.01
C THR A 134 13.63 -27.15 0.35
N GLN A 135 13.94 -27.35 1.62
CA GLN A 135 15.17 -28.02 2.08
C GLN A 135 15.01 -29.54 2.29
N GLN A 136 13.97 -30.15 1.73
CA GLN A 136 13.84 -31.62 1.68
C GLN A 136 14.38 -32.20 0.38
#